data_a42929944a9dc969e486413e1af8e3b3
#
_entry.id   a42929944a9dc969e486413e1af8e3b3
#
_cell.length_a   1.000
_cell.length_b   1.000
_cell.length_c   1.000
_cell.angle_alpha   90.00
_cell.angle_beta   90.00
_cell.angle_gamma   90.00
#
_symmetry.space_group_name_H-M   'P 1'
#
loop_
_entity.id
_entity.type
_entity.pdbx_description
1 polymer ?
#
loop_
_entity_poly.entity_id
_entity_poly.type
_entity_poly.pdbx_seq_one_letter_code
_entity_poly.pdbx_strand_id
1 'polypeptide(L)'
;MTRTPDDPRLELLQGTLDMLILRTLRWGPQHGHGIGQAIRRQSDELLRVETGSLYPALHRLVKRGWLKSEWGVSEANQRAKFYRLTPSGRAQLIREQDRWSQLVRAIGRIMNPAPTAEE
;
A
#
# COMPACT_ATOMS: atom_id res chain seq x y z
N MET A 1 10.63 -16.86 -9.08
CA MET A 1 11.78 -16.20 -9.70
C MET A 1 12.55 -15.42 -8.66
N THR A 2 13.85 -15.58 -8.65
CA THR A 2 14.70 -14.93 -7.65
C THR A 2 15.04 -13.51 -8.08
N ARG A 3 14.93 -12.58 -7.16
CA ARG A 3 15.34 -11.20 -7.42
C ARG A 3 16.87 -11.11 -7.38
N THR A 4 17.45 -10.30 -8.26
CA THR A 4 18.89 -10.10 -8.27
C THR A 4 19.33 -9.28 -7.05
N PRO A 5 20.53 -9.51 -6.49
CA PRO A 5 20.98 -8.78 -5.30
C PRO A 5 21.09 -7.26 -5.49
N ASP A 6 21.31 -6.81 -6.72
CA ASP A 6 21.45 -5.39 -7.04
C ASP A 6 20.17 -4.73 -7.57
N ASP A 7 19.06 -5.46 -7.54
CA ASP A 7 17.75 -4.89 -7.93
C ASP A 7 17.32 -3.87 -6.88
N PRO A 8 17.16 -2.58 -7.26
CA PRO A 8 16.80 -1.55 -6.29
C PRO A 8 15.34 -1.61 -5.83
N ARG A 9 14.50 -2.41 -6.50
CA ARG A 9 13.09 -2.49 -6.15
C ARG A 9 12.91 -3.34 -4.91
N LEU A 10 12.01 -2.88 -4.04
CA LEU A 10 11.64 -3.61 -2.84
C LEU A 10 10.38 -4.42 -3.10
N GLU A 11 10.42 -5.68 -2.68
CA GLU A 11 9.24 -6.52 -2.74
C GLU A 11 8.32 -6.20 -1.59
N LEU A 12 7.03 -6.14 -1.90
CA LEU A 12 6.01 -5.87 -0.89
C LEU A 12 5.31 -7.15 -0.52
N LEU A 13 5.28 -7.44 0.78
CA LEU A 13 4.43 -8.50 1.31
C LEU A 13 2.97 -8.11 1.09
N GLN A 14 2.12 -9.13 0.96
CA GLN A 14 0.70 -8.90 0.67
C GLN A 14 0.04 -7.93 1.66
N GLY A 15 0.28 -8.10 2.95
CA GLY A 15 -0.31 -7.23 3.96
C GLY A 15 0.19 -5.79 3.87
N THR A 16 1.46 -5.59 3.51
CA THR A 16 2.02 -4.26 3.32
C THR A 16 1.39 -3.56 2.11
N LEU A 17 1.23 -4.28 1.01
CA LEU A 17 0.58 -3.72 -0.18
C LEU A 17 -0.86 -3.32 0.14
N ASP A 18 -1.61 -4.16 0.84
CA ASP A 18 -2.99 -3.88 1.20
C ASP A 18 -3.08 -2.58 2.02
N MET A 19 -2.20 -2.40 2.99
CA MET A 19 -2.14 -1.18 3.79
C MET A 19 -1.87 0.06 2.93
N LEU A 20 -0.94 -0.04 1.99
CA LEU A 20 -0.58 1.09 1.13
C LEU A 20 -1.73 1.47 0.20
N ILE A 21 -2.46 0.49 -0.30
CA ILE A 21 -3.66 0.76 -1.11
C ILE A 21 -4.70 1.52 -0.30
N LEU A 22 -5.00 1.05 0.92
CA LEU A 22 -5.95 1.71 1.79
C LEU A 22 -5.51 3.15 2.08
N ARG A 23 -4.24 3.36 2.35
CA ARG A 23 -3.69 4.68 2.63
C ARG A 23 -3.82 5.62 1.45
N THR A 24 -3.53 5.13 0.25
CA THR A 24 -3.62 5.93 -0.98
C THR A 24 -5.04 6.44 -1.20
N LEU A 25 -6.05 5.65 -0.84
CA LEU A 25 -7.45 5.99 -1.05
C LEU A 25 -8.04 6.87 0.08
N ARG A 26 -7.24 7.22 1.07
CA ARG A 26 -7.67 8.09 2.16
C ARG A 26 -8.19 9.44 1.66
N TRP A 27 -7.59 9.95 0.59
CA TRP A 27 -7.89 11.28 0.08
C TRP A 27 -9.06 11.31 -0.91
N GLY A 28 -9.51 10.15 -1.36
CA GLY A 28 -10.63 10.05 -2.28
C GLY A 28 -10.49 8.88 -3.22
N PRO A 29 -11.50 8.68 -4.08
CA PRO A 29 -11.50 7.57 -5.03
C PRO A 29 -10.36 7.69 -6.04
N GLN A 30 -9.86 6.54 -6.49
CA GLN A 30 -8.84 6.47 -7.52
C GLN A 30 -8.95 5.14 -8.27
N HIS A 31 -8.60 5.14 -9.55
CA HIS A 31 -8.54 3.90 -10.32
C HIS A 31 -7.23 3.16 -10.06
N GLY A 32 -7.17 1.88 -10.47
CA GLY A 32 -6.02 1.02 -10.14
C GLY A 32 -4.68 1.58 -10.61
N HIS A 33 -4.61 2.07 -11.83
CA HIS A 33 -3.37 2.66 -12.36
C HIS A 33 -2.92 3.85 -11.50
N GLY A 34 -3.85 4.71 -11.12
CA GLY A 34 -3.55 5.88 -10.28
C GLY A 34 -3.09 5.49 -8.89
N ILE A 35 -3.64 4.40 -8.33
CA ILE A 35 -3.19 3.87 -7.03
C ILE A 35 -1.73 3.43 -7.11
N GLY A 36 -1.39 2.66 -8.14
CA GLY A 36 -0.02 2.20 -8.35
C GLY A 36 0.96 3.34 -8.53
N GLN A 37 0.57 4.34 -9.31
CA GLN A 37 1.39 5.54 -9.53
C GLN A 37 1.59 6.34 -8.24
N ALA A 38 0.55 6.45 -7.41
CA ALA A 38 0.64 7.18 -6.15
C ALA A 38 1.61 6.49 -5.19
N ILE A 39 1.56 5.17 -5.08
CA ILE A 39 2.49 4.42 -4.25
C ILE A 39 3.92 4.63 -4.72
N ARG A 40 4.15 4.53 -6.03
CA ARG A 40 5.46 4.73 -6.62
C ARG A 40 5.98 6.14 -6.35
N ARG A 41 5.18 7.15 -6.63
CA ARG A 41 5.57 8.55 -6.46
C ARG A 41 5.83 8.91 -5.00
N GLN A 42 4.94 8.50 -4.10
CA GLN A 42 5.04 8.84 -2.68
C GLN A 42 6.18 8.12 -1.99
N SER A 43 6.66 7.02 -2.55
CA SER A 43 7.83 6.30 -2.05
C SER A 43 9.13 6.74 -2.73
N ASP A 44 9.09 7.84 -3.47
CA ASP A 44 10.25 8.35 -4.19
C ASP A 44 10.83 7.32 -5.16
N GLU A 45 9.94 6.66 -5.89
CA GLU A 45 10.24 5.63 -6.91
C GLU A 45 10.81 4.33 -6.33
N LEU A 46 10.88 4.21 -5.01
CA LEU A 46 11.48 3.03 -4.38
C LEU A 46 10.55 1.82 -4.43
N LEU A 47 9.25 2.04 -4.23
CA LEU A 47 8.26 0.97 -4.23
C LEU A 47 7.53 0.94 -5.57
N ARG A 48 7.60 -0.19 -6.26
CA ARG A 48 6.88 -0.41 -7.50
C ARG A 48 5.90 -1.55 -7.29
N VAL A 49 4.65 -1.30 -7.68
CA VAL A 49 3.60 -2.29 -7.54
C VAL A 49 3.29 -2.85 -8.92
N GLU A 50 3.58 -4.13 -9.09
CA GLU A 50 3.30 -4.83 -10.34
C GLU A 50 1.79 -5.01 -10.50
N THR A 51 1.33 -4.91 -11.74
CA THR A 51 -0.09 -5.11 -12.09
C THR A 51 -0.60 -6.47 -11.59
N GLY A 52 0.25 -7.49 -11.70
CA GLY A 52 -0.08 -8.84 -11.25
C GLY A 52 -0.31 -8.96 -9.75
N SER A 53 0.19 -8.02 -8.95
CA SER A 53 -0.04 -7.99 -7.50
C SER A 53 -1.15 -7.02 -7.14
N LEU A 54 -1.23 -5.90 -7.84
CA LEU A 54 -2.15 -4.81 -7.52
C LEU A 54 -3.62 -5.22 -7.68
N TYR A 55 -4.00 -5.74 -8.85
CA TYR A 55 -5.40 -6.04 -9.11
C TYR A 55 -5.96 -7.18 -8.26
N PRO A 56 -5.21 -8.26 -8.00
CA PRO A 56 -5.67 -9.24 -7.01
C PRO A 56 -5.83 -8.64 -5.62
N ALA A 57 -4.96 -7.71 -5.21
CA ALA A 57 -5.09 -7.03 -3.92
C ALA A 57 -6.37 -6.20 -3.86
N LEU A 58 -6.65 -5.41 -4.91
CA LEU A 58 -7.89 -4.64 -4.98
C LEU A 58 -9.12 -5.53 -4.90
N HIS A 59 -9.09 -6.68 -5.57
CA HIS A 59 -10.16 -7.66 -5.52
C HIS A 59 -10.42 -8.17 -4.09
N ARG A 60 -9.33 -8.52 -3.38
CA ARG A 60 -9.43 -8.98 -2.00
C ARG A 60 -10.04 -7.92 -1.10
N LEU A 61 -9.61 -6.68 -1.25
CA LEU A 61 -10.06 -5.60 -0.39
C LEU A 61 -11.54 -5.26 -0.63
N VAL A 62 -11.98 -5.33 -1.87
CA VAL A 62 -13.41 -5.18 -2.20
C VAL A 62 -14.20 -6.34 -1.58
N LYS A 63 -13.70 -7.56 -1.71
CA LYS A 63 -14.36 -8.74 -1.19
C LYS A 63 -14.49 -8.70 0.33
N ARG A 64 -13.52 -8.11 1.01
CA ARG A 64 -13.56 -7.92 2.47
C ARG A 64 -14.45 -6.77 2.91
N GLY A 65 -14.96 -5.98 1.97
CA GLY A 65 -15.81 -4.84 2.29
C GLY A 65 -15.05 -3.60 2.72
N TRP A 66 -13.74 -3.57 2.56
CA TRP A 66 -12.91 -2.40 2.90
C TRP A 66 -12.85 -1.38 1.77
N LEU A 67 -13.05 -1.82 0.54
CA LEU A 67 -13.16 -0.97 -0.62
C LEU A 67 -14.49 -1.21 -1.31
N LYS A 68 -14.97 -0.16 -1.99
CA LYS A 68 -16.08 -0.25 -2.91
C LYS A 68 -15.59 0.23 -4.26
N SER A 69 -16.01 -0.46 -5.32
CA SER A 69 -15.62 -0.09 -6.67
C SER A 69 -16.82 0.36 -7.48
N GLU A 70 -16.57 1.28 -8.41
CA GLU A 70 -17.59 1.73 -9.34
C GLU A 70 -16.92 2.23 -10.61
N TRP A 71 -17.63 2.14 -11.73
CA TRP A 71 -17.12 2.61 -13.00
C TRP A 71 -17.19 4.13 -13.08
N GLY A 72 -16.17 4.71 -13.70
CA GLY A 72 -16.10 6.14 -13.93
C GLY A 72 -15.24 6.45 -15.13
N VAL A 73 -14.89 7.71 -15.30
CA VAL A 73 -14.06 8.17 -16.40
C VAL A 73 -12.77 8.76 -15.83
N SER A 74 -11.64 8.28 -16.32
CA SER A 74 -10.33 8.75 -15.86
C SER A 74 -9.97 10.10 -16.49
N GLU A 75 -8.87 10.69 -16.00
CA GLU A 75 -8.34 11.94 -16.54
C GLU A 75 -7.98 11.82 -18.02
N ALA A 76 -7.64 10.62 -18.48
CA ALA A 76 -7.35 10.33 -19.88
C ALA A 76 -8.62 10.12 -20.70
N ASN A 77 -9.79 10.45 -20.15
CA ASN A 77 -11.09 10.27 -20.79
C ASN A 77 -11.37 8.81 -21.16
N GLN A 78 -10.89 7.89 -20.35
CA GLN A 78 -11.11 6.46 -20.54
C GLN A 78 -11.94 5.91 -19.42
N ARG A 79 -12.79 4.93 -19.74
CA ARG A 79 -13.59 4.24 -18.75
C ARG A 79 -12.66 3.43 -17.83
N ALA A 80 -12.82 3.62 -16.54
CA ALA A 80 -11.99 2.94 -15.54
C ALA A 80 -12.80 2.61 -14.31
N LYS A 81 -12.37 1.56 -13.60
CA LYS A 81 -12.98 1.19 -12.34
C LYS A 81 -12.28 1.96 -11.22
N PHE A 82 -13.07 2.72 -10.47
CA PHE A 82 -12.57 3.50 -9.34
C PHE A 82 -12.85 2.77 -8.05
N TYR A 83 -11.94 2.91 -7.11
CA TYR A 83 -12.02 2.30 -5.78
C TYR A 83 -12.05 3.39 -4.73
N ARG A 84 -12.83 3.20 -3.68
CA ARG A 84 -12.87 4.11 -2.55
C ARG A 84 -12.98 3.35 -1.25
N LEU A 85 -12.51 3.98 -0.16
CA LEU A 85 -12.63 3.40 1.16
C LEU A 85 -14.09 3.37 1.60
N THR A 86 -14.49 2.25 2.21
CA THR A 86 -15.74 2.19 2.98
C THR A 86 -15.45 2.64 4.41
N PRO A 87 -16.50 2.90 5.23
CA PRO A 87 -16.27 3.16 6.66
C PRO A 87 -15.48 2.03 7.34
N SER A 88 -15.76 0.78 6.97
CA SER A 88 -15.02 -0.37 7.46
C SER A 88 -13.55 -0.33 7.00
N GLY A 89 -13.30 0.10 5.76
CA GLY A 89 -11.93 0.27 5.24
C GLY A 89 -11.16 1.36 5.96
N ARG A 90 -11.81 2.45 6.32
CA ARG A 90 -11.17 3.51 7.11
C ARG A 90 -10.75 3.01 8.48
N ALA A 91 -11.60 2.24 9.15
CA ALA A 91 -11.27 1.64 10.42
C ALA A 91 -10.11 0.65 10.28
N GLN A 92 -10.11 -0.14 9.22
CA GLN A 92 -9.02 -1.07 8.95
C GLN A 92 -7.70 -0.34 8.69
N LEU A 93 -7.73 0.77 7.97
CA LEU A 93 -6.53 1.57 7.72
C LEU A 93 -5.90 2.04 9.04
N ILE A 94 -6.70 2.50 9.98
CA ILE A 94 -6.20 2.95 11.29
C ILE A 94 -5.52 1.78 12.01
N ARG A 95 -6.13 0.61 12.03
CA ARG A 95 -5.54 -0.58 12.66
C ARG A 95 -4.22 -0.98 12.01
N GLU A 96 -4.17 -0.94 10.67
CA GLU A 96 -2.96 -1.27 9.93
C GLU A 96 -1.84 -0.27 10.20
N GLN A 97 -2.16 1.02 10.28
CA GLN A 97 -1.17 2.05 10.57
C GLN A 97 -0.61 1.91 11.98
N ASP A 98 -1.45 1.62 12.96
CA ASP A 98 -1.01 1.41 14.35
C ASP A 98 -0.08 0.20 14.43
N ARG A 99 -0.47 -0.88 13.80
CA ARG A 99 0.32 -2.11 13.76
C ARG A 99 1.67 -1.88 13.09
N TRP A 100 1.67 -1.16 11.98
CA TRP A 100 2.90 -0.81 11.27
C TRP A 100 3.82 0.03 12.13
N SER A 101 3.29 1.04 12.82
CA SER A 101 4.08 1.89 13.69
C SER A 101 4.75 1.10 14.82
N GLN A 102 4.00 0.16 15.41
CA GLN A 102 4.56 -0.71 16.45
C GLN A 102 5.66 -1.61 15.90
N LEU A 103 5.46 -2.16 14.72
CA LEU A 103 6.44 -3.03 14.08
C LEU A 103 7.72 -2.27 13.74
N VAL A 104 7.59 -1.08 13.19
CA VAL A 104 8.74 -0.23 12.85
C VAL A 104 9.55 0.11 14.11
N ARG A 105 8.88 0.45 15.20
CA ARG A 105 9.59 0.74 16.46
C ARG A 105 10.30 -0.50 17.02
N ALA A 106 9.62 -1.64 16.99
CA ALA A 106 10.18 -2.88 17.49
C ALA A 106 11.41 -3.30 16.67
N ILE A 107 11.29 -3.28 15.36
CA ILE A 107 12.39 -3.62 14.46
C ILE A 107 13.54 -2.62 14.63
N GLY A 108 13.21 -1.34 14.74
CA GLY A 108 14.22 -0.30 14.93
C GLY A 108 15.05 -0.49 16.18
N ARG A 109 14.44 -0.95 17.28
CA ARG A 109 15.17 -1.25 18.50
C ARG A 109 16.17 -2.38 18.33
N ILE A 110 15.84 -3.35 17.50
CA ILE A 110 16.73 -4.48 17.21
C ILE A 110 17.85 -4.07 16.26
N MET A 111 17.49 -3.35 15.20
CA MET A 111 18.45 -2.99 14.16
C MET A 111 19.33 -1.81 14.56
N ASN A 112 18.81 -0.89 15.37
CA ASN A 112 19.51 0.31 15.78
C ASN A 112 19.33 0.49 17.29
N PRO A 113 19.95 -0.38 18.11
CA PRO A 113 19.79 -0.29 19.55
C PRO A 113 20.41 1.00 20.09
N ALA A 114 19.85 1.51 21.19
CA ALA A 114 20.39 2.68 21.83
C ALA A 114 21.82 2.40 22.32
N PRO A 115 22.74 3.39 22.26
CA PRO A 115 24.07 3.21 22.76
C PRO A 115 24.06 2.89 24.27
N THR A 116 24.93 1.98 24.68
CA THR A 116 25.12 1.67 26.10
C THR A 116 26.34 2.40 26.61
N ALA A 117 26.49 2.43 27.96
CA ALA A 117 27.64 3.07 28.57
C ALA A 117 28.96 2.39 28.19
N GLU A 118 28.91 1.18 27.69
CA GLU A 118 30.08 0.40 27.31
C GLU A 118 30.49 0.60 25.85
N GLU A 119 29.67 1.27 25.11
CA GLU A 119 29.94 1.61 23.70
C GLU A 119 30.50 3.04 23.57
#